data_d3a6e9c2af0af3529ef4d2b85623a91a
#
_entry.id   d3a6e9c2af0af3529ef4d2b85623a91a
#
_cell.length_a   1.000
_cell.length_b   1.000
_cell.length_c   1.000
_cell.angle_alpha   90.00
_cell.angle_beta   90.00
_cell.angle_gamma   90.00
#
_symmetry.space_group_name_H-M   'P 1'
#
loop_
_entity.id
_entity.type
_entity.pdbx_description
1 polymer ?
#
loop_
_entity_poly.entity_id
_entity_poly.type
_entity_poly.pdbx_seq_one_letter_code
_entity_poly.pdbx_strand_id
1 'polypeptide(L)'
;MRIGHGYDVHRLVEGRDLILGGVKIDYEKGLLGHSDADVLLHAVSDALLGAAGLGDIGKHFPDTDPQYKGADSLKLLEIVAQRVKEAGYRISNIDVTMIAQRPKLRPHIEKMEANIASAVGVDVSRINVKATTEEKLGFTGREEGMACHAVCLLEE
;
A
#
# COMPACT_ATOMS: atom_id res chain seq x y z
N MET A 1 1.86 -22.21 5.30
CA MET A 1 2.72 -20.99 5.18
C MET A 1 2.77 -20.53 3.75
N ARG A 2 2.48 -19.25 3.49
CA ARG A 2 2.40 -18.67 2.13
C ARG A 2 3.06 -17.31 2.11
N ILE A 3 3.87 -17.04 1.09
CA ILE A 3 4.51 -15.74 0.88
C ILE A 3 3.82 -14.99 -0.26
N GLY A 4 3.69 -13.68 -0.11
CA GLY A 4 3.17 -12.80 -1.16
C GLY A 4 4.05 -11.58 -1.34
N HIS A 5 4.09 -11.08 -2.56
CA HIS A 5 4.79 -9.85 -2.91
C HIS A 5 3.85 -8.96 -3.71
N GLY A 6 3.79 -7.68 -3.34
CA GLY A 6 3.05 -6.66 -4.06
C GLY A 6 3.98 -5.56 -4.52
N TYR A 7 3.68 -5.01 -5.68
CA TYR A 7 4.36 -3.85 -6.24
C TYR A 7 3.32 -2.91 -6.84
N ASP A 8 3.46 -1.62 -6.56
CA ASP A 8 2.61 -0.61 -7.19
C ASP A 8 3.41 0.66 -7.44
N VAL A 9 2.95 1.45 -8.41
CA VAL A 9 3.57 2.70 -8.82
C VAL A 9 2.49 3.68 -9.27
N HIS A 10 2.64 4.94 -8.86
CA HIS A 10 1.77 6.03 -9.30
C HIS A 10 2.60 7.27 -9.65
N ARG A 11 2.10 8.04 -10.61
CA ARG A 11 2.72 9.31 -11.03
C ARG A 11 2.44 10.39 -9.99
N LEU A 12 3.45 11.23 -9.72
CA LEU A 12 3.30 12.45 -8.93
C LEU A 12 2.76 13.58 -9.82
N VAL A 13 1.72 14.25 -9.34
CA VAL A 13 1.09 15.38 -10.04
C VAL A 13 0.74 16.47 -9.06
N GLU A 14 0.61 17.70 -9.55
CA GLU A 14 0.11 18.82 -8.76
C GLU A 14 -1.42 18.70 -8.58
N GLY A 15 -1.95 19.32 -7.52
CA GLY A 15 -3.39 19.40 -7.31
C GLY A 15 -4.04 18.17 -6.71
N ARG A 16 -3.26 17.23 -6.22
CA ARG A 16 -3.75 16.05 -5.52
C ARG A 16 -3.11 15.93 -4.13
N ASP A 17 -3.87 15.40 -3.18
CA ASP A 17 -3.34 15.06 -1.86
C ASP A 17 -2.37 13.88 -1.97
N LEU A 18 -1.31 13.93 -1.18
CA LEU A 18 -0.40 12.80 -1.03
C LEU A 18 -0.85 11.96 0.16
N ILE A 19 -1.35 10.76 -0.13
CA ILE A 19 -1.83 9.82 0.89
C ILE A 19 -1.00 8.55 0.78
N LEU A 20 -0.28 8.21 1.84
CA LEU A 20 0.57 7.00 1.91
C LEU A 20 0.34 6.29 3.23
N GLY A 21 0.05 4.99 3.17
CA GLY A 21 -0.26 4.21 4.36
C GLY A 21 -1.46 4.76 5.12
N GLY A 22 -2.41 5.36 4.42
CA GLY A 22 -3.58 6.01 5.02
C GLY A 22 -3.29 7.33 5.70
N VAL A 23 -2.09 7.89 5.53
CA VAL A 23 -1.68 9.17 6.13
C VAL A 23 -1.64 10.25 5.06
N LYS A 24 -2.37 11.34 5.28
CA LYS A 24 -2.27 12.52 4.43
C LYS A 24 -1.00 13.29 4.80
N ILE A 25 -0.10 13.40 3.85
CA ILE A 25 1.21 14.03 4.05
C ILE A 25 1.21 15.41 3.41
N ASP A 26 1.70 16.40 4.15
CA ASP A 26 1.85 17.76 3.64
C ASP A 26 2.97 17.79 2.60
N TYR A 27 2.58 17.92 1.33
CA TYR A 27 3.49 17.98 0.21
C TYR A 27 2.82 18.68 -0.97
N GLU A 28 3.63 19.30 -1.83
CA GLU A 28 3.14 20.10 -2.98
C GLU A 28 2.49 19.28 -4.09
N LYS A 29 2.76 17.97 -4.13
CA LYS A 29 2.21 17.04 -5.11
C LYS A 29 1.56 15.86 -4.42
N GLY A 30 0.70 15.17 -5.14
CA GLY A 30 0.11 13.90 -4.73
C GLY A 30 0.17 12.87 -5.84
N LEU A 31 -0.25 11.65 -5.55
CA LEU A 31 -0.23 10.57 -6.52
C LEU A 31 -1.52 10.54 -7.33
N LEU A 32 -1.40 10.26 -8.62
CA LEU A 32 -2.52 10.18 -9.55
C LEU A 32 -3.01 8.74 -9.68
N GLY A 33 -4.32 8.53 -9.52
CA GLY A 33 -4.95 7.24 -9.68
C GLY A 33 -6.45 7.32 -9.57
N HIS A 34 -7.14 6.20 -9.83
CA HIS A 34 -8.61 6.10 -9.79
C HIS A 34 -9.16 6.25 -8.35
N SER A 35 -8.47 5.63 -7.37
CA SER A 35 -8.77 5.75 -5.94
C SER A 35 -8.02 6.95 -5.34
N ASP A 36 -7.71 6.91 -4.05
CA ASP A 36 -6.82 7.89 -3.41
C ASP A 36 -5.36 7.74 -3.84
N ALA A 37 -5.06 6.74 -4.68
CA ALA A 37 -3.72 6.43 -5.20
C ALA A 37 -2.68 6.15 -4.11
N ASP A 38 -3.11 5.56 -2.99
CA ASP A 38 -2.20 5.15 -1.92
C ASP A 38 -1.37 3.95 -2.39
N VAL A 39 -0.22 4.24 -2.99
CA VAL A 39 0.66 3.24 -3.59
C VAL A 39 1.15 2.22 -2.55
N LEU A 40 1.29 2.64 -1.31
CA LEU A 40 1.75 1.76 -0.22
C LEU A 40 0.67 0.73 0.12
N LEU A 41 -0.56 1.16 0.33
CA LEU A 41 -1.66 0.24 0.66
C LEU A 41 -2.03 -0.66 -0.51
N HIS A 42 -1.87 -0.19 -1.74
CA HIS A 42 -2.09 -1.03 -2.93
C HIS A 42 -1.07 -2.16 -3.01
N ALA A 43 0.20 -1.88 -2.73
CA ALA A 43 1.23 -2.91 -2.69
C ALA A 43 0.96 -3.94 -1.58
N VAL A 44 0.54 -3.48 -0.40
CA VAL A 44 0.17 -4.37 0.72
C VAL A 44 -1.01 -5.26 0.32
N SER A 45 -2.04 -4.68 -0.27
CA SER A 45 -3.23 -5.43 -0.72
C SER A 45 -2.87 -6.50 -1.73
N ASP A 46 -2.04 -6.16 -2.73
CA ASP A 46 -1.58 -7.14 -3.73
C ASP A 46 -0.74 -8.26 -3.11
N ALA A 47 0.12 -7.93 -2.16
CA ALA A 47 0.91 -8.95 -1.45
C ALA A 47 0.00 -9.97 -0.76
N LEU A 48 -1.02 -9.48 -0.05
CA LEU A 48 -1.96 -10.33 0.68
C LEU A 48 -2.80 -11.18 -0.26
N LEU A 49 -3.34 -10.59 -1.31
CA LEU A 49 -4.14 -11.32 -2.30
C LEU A 49 -3.29 -12.38 -3.01
N GLY A 50 -2.07 -12.02 -3.40
CA GLY A 50 -1.17 -12.95 -4.08
C GLY A 50 -0.79 -14.14 -3.19
N ALA A 51 -0.46 -13.89 -1.92
CA ALA A 51 -0.14 -14.96 -0.97
C ALA A 51 -1.31 -15.93 -0.78
N ALA A 52 -2.54 -15.42 -0.76
CA ALA A 52 -3.74 -16.24 -0.62
C ALA A 52 -4.19 -16.89 -1.93
N GLY A 53 -3.54 -16.59 -3.06
CA GLY A 53 -3.91 -17.13 -4.35
C GLY A 53 -5.20 -16.53 -4.92
N LEU A 54 -5.53 -15.29 -4.52
CA LEU A 54 -6.78 -14.63 -4.89
C LEU A 54 -6.64 -13.62 -6.04
N GLY A 55 -5.48 -13.57 -6.68
CA GLY A 55 -5.22 -12.65 -7.79
C GLY A 55 -4.63 -11.32 -7.28
N ASP A 56 -5.18 -10.21 -7.74
CA ASP A 56 -4.69 -8.87 -7.47
C ASP A 56 -5.83 -7.87 -7.20
N ILE A 57 -5.47 -6.64 -6.85
CA ILE A 57 -6.48 -5.60 -6.57
C ILE A 57 -7.32 -5.24 -7.79
N GLY A 58 -6.74 -5.31 -8.99
CA GLY A 58 -7.50 -5.02 -10.21
C GLY A 58 -8.63 -6.00 -10.46
N LYS A 59 -8.45 -7.25 -10.04
CA LYS A 59 -9.50 -8.27 -10.12
C LYS A 59 -10.63 -8.00 -9.12
N HIS A 60 -10.29 -7.58 -7.90
CA HIS A 60 -11.26 -7.35 -6.82
C HIS A 60 -11.92 -5.97 -6.87
N PHE A 61 -11.18 -4.96 -7.31
CA PHE A 61 -11.63 -3.56 -7.33
C PHE A 61 -11.28 -2.92 -8.68
N PRO A 62 -11.98 -3.31 -9.78
CA PRO A 62 -11.66 -2.77 -11.11
C PRO A 62 -11.80 -1.25 -11.14
N ASP A 63 -10.81 -0.57 -11.73
CA ASP A 63 -10.86 0.89 -11.90
C ASP A 63 -11.89 1.34 -12.94
N THR A 64 -12.49 0.40 -13.67
CA THR A 64 -13.67 0.65 -14.50
C THR A 64 -14.96 0.72 -13.70
N ASP A 65 -14.97 0.29 -12.42
CA ASP A 65 -16.15 0.32 -11.57
C ASP A 65 -16.27 1.68 -10.87
N PRO A 66 -17.34 2.45 -11.16
CA PRO A 66 -17.52 3.79 -10.58
C PRO A 66 -17.58 3.83 -9.05
N GLN A 67 -17.98 2.73 -8.40
CA GLN A 67 -18.08 2.68 -6.94
C GLN A 67 -16.73 2.87 -6.25
N TYR A 68 -15.60 2.56 -6.94
CA TYR A 68 -14.25 2.66 -6.37
C TYR A 68 -13.54 3.97 -6.75
N LYS A 69 -14.18 4.84 -7.51
CA LYS A 69 -13.61 6.14 -7.85
C LYS A 69 -13.45 6.99 -6.59
N GLY A 70 -12.22 7.44 -6.31
CA GLY A 70 -11.91 8.17 -5.10
C GLY A 70 -11.93 7.34 -3.83
N ALA A 71 -11.95 6.00 -3.95
CA ALA A 71 -12.08 5.11 -2.81
C ALA A 71 -10.91 5.27 -1.82
N ASP A 72 -11.24 5.13 -0.54
CA ASP A 72 -10.28 5.08 0.56
C ASP A 72 -9.59 3.71 0.56
N SER A 73 -8.29 3.69 0.28
CA SER A 73 -7.52 2.45 0.20
C SER A 73 -7.41 1.70 1.54
N LEU A 74 -7.58 2.38 2.68
CA LEU A 74 -7.69 1.68 3.97
C LEU A 74 -8.94 0.81 4.03
N LYS A 75 -10.06 1.30 3.51
CA LYS A 75 -11.29 0.51 3.42
C LYS A 75 -11.13 -0.67 2.48
N LEU A 76 -10.46 -0.47 1.36
CA LEU A 76 -10.16 -1.57 0.43
C LEU A 76 -9.26 -2.62 1.10
N LEU A 77 -8.27 -2.18 1.87
CA LEU A 77 -7.39 -3.10 2.62
C LEU A 77 -8.17 -3.92 3.66
N GLU A 78 -9.12 -3.32 4.36
CA GLU A 78 -10.00 -4.04 5.29
C GLU A 78 -10.76 -5.16 4.58
N ILE A 79 -11.28 -4.89 3.38
CA ILE A 79 -11.99 -5.87 2.56
C ILE A 79 -11.03 -7.00 2.13
N VAL A 80 -9.82 -6.64 1.69
CA VAL A 80 -8.79 -7.61 1.31
C VAL A 80 -8.47 -8.54 2.49
N ALA A 81 -8.22 -7.98 3.67
CA ALA A 81 -7.92 -8.76 4.87
C ALA A 81 -9.05 -9.74 5.20
N GLN A 82 -10.30 -9.30 5.05
CA GLN A 82 -11.46 -10.17 5.27
C GLN A 82 -11.50 -11.34 4.26
N ARG A 83 -11.24 -11.06 3.00
CA ARG A 83 -11.20 -12.10 1.94
C ARG A 83 -10.08 -13.11 2.17
N VAL A 84 -8.92 -12.66 2.63
CA VAL A 84 -7.80 -13.53 3.01
C VAL A 84 -8.20 -14.45 4.17
N LYS A 85 -8.86 -13.90 5.17
CA LYS A 85 -9.37 -14.68 6.32
C LYS A 85 -10.40 -15.72 5.89
N GLU A 86 -11.33 -15.33 5.03
CA GLU A 86 -12.35 -16.24 4.50
C GLU A 86 -11.74 -17.37 3.67
N ALA A 87 -10.60 -17.12 3.04
CA ALA A 87 -9.85 -18.15 2.30
C ALA A 87 -9.08 -19.11 3.23
N GLY A 88 -9.13 -18.89 4.55
CA GLY A 88 -8.54 -19.79 5.55
C GLY A 88 -7.14 -19.40 6.02
N TYR A 89 -6.72 -18.16 5.80
CA TYR A 89 -5.38 -17.72 6.15
C TYR A 89 -5.38 -16.66 7.25
N ARG A 90 -4.28 -16.63 8.01
CA ARG A 90 -3.96 -15.59 8.99
C ARG A 90 -2.73 -14.83 8.52
N ILE A 91 -2.69 -13.54 8.78
CA ILE A 91 -1.51 -12.72 8.47
C ILE A 91 -0.49 -12.90 9.59
N SER A 92 0.70 -13.39 9.24
CA SER A 92 1.81 -13.52 10.17
C SER A 92 2.57 -12.20 10.31
N ASN A 93 3.00 -11.63 9.20
CA ASN A 93 3.62 -10.30 9.19
C ASN A 93 3.57 -9.66 7.80
N ILE A 94 3.79 -8.36 7.78
CA ILE A 94 3.90 -7.56 6.55
C ILE A 94 5.12 -6.65 6.65
N ASP A 95 5.96 -6.65 5.62
CA ASP A 95 7.12 -5.77 5.50
C ASP A 95 6.98 -4.94 4.22
N VAL A 96 7.14 -3.63 4.35
CA VAL A 96 6.90 -2.67 3.27
C VAL A 96 8.16 -1.86 3.02
N THR A 97 8.48 -1.66 1.75
CA THR A 97 9.55 -0.75 1.31
C THR A 97 8.95 0.31 0.41
N MET A 98 8.83 1.52 0.94
CA MET A 98 8.36 2.67 0.18
C MET A 98 9.52 3.37 -0.51
N ILE A 99 9.39 3.68 -1.78
CA ILE A 99 10.45 4.30 -2.60
C ILE A 99 9.98 5.69 -3.04
N ALA A 100 10.60 6.73 -2.51
CA ALA A 100 10.27 8.11 -2.80
C ALA A 100 11.49 9.00 -2.57
N GLN A 101 11.76 9.93 -3.49
CA GLN A 101 12.85 10.88 -3.33
C GLN A 101 12.53 11.92 -2.26
N ARG A 102 11.32 12.47 -2.29
CA ARG A 102 10.76 13.43 -1.33
C ARG A 102 9.25 13.23 -1.22
N PRO A 103 8.59 13.65 -0.14
CA PRO A 103 9.14 14.20 1.10
C PRO A 103 9.77 13.12 1.99
N LYS A 104 10.37 13.52 3.11
CA LYS A 104 10.84 12.57 4.12
C LYS A 104 9.65 11.88 4.76
N LEU A 105 9.65 10.55 4.74
CA LEU A 105 8.52 9.75 5.24
C LEU A 105 8.71 9.29 6.69
N ARG A 106 9.94 9.38 7.21
CA ARG A 106 10.24 8.90 8.57
C ARG A 106 9.26 9.38 9.65
N PRO A 107 8.85 10.67 9.68
CA PRO A 107 7.91 11.14 10.71
C PRO A 107 6.52 10.49 10.65
N HIS A 108 6.18 9.85 9.54
CA HIS A 108 4.84 9.29 9.30
C HIS A 108 4.77 7.77 9.42
N ILE A 109 5.94 7.09 9.52
CA ILE A 109 6.01 5.62 9.43
C ILE A 109 5.20 4.94 10.52
N GLU A 110 5.32 5.37 11.77
CA GLU A 110 4.61 4.73 12.88
C GLU A 110 3.09 4.82 12.70
N LYS A 111 2.59 5.95 12.20
CA LYS A 111 1.17 6.12 11.90
C LYS A 111 0.72 5.19 10.76
N MET A 112 1.55 5.03 9.72
CA MET A 112 1.29 4.10 8.63
C MET A 112 1.18 2.67 9.15
N GLU A 113 2.12 2.24 10.00
CA GLU A 113 2.11 0.90 10.60
C GLU A 113 0.86 0.67 11.43
N ALA A 114 0.47 1.66 12.25
CA ALA A 114 -0.74 1.58 13.06
C ALA A 114 -2.00 1.46 12.19
N ASN A 115 -2.08 2.22 11.11
CA ASN A 115 -3.22 2.17 10.19
C ASN A 115 -3.33 0.80 9.52
N ILE A 116 -2.22 0.24 9.05
CA ILE A 116 -2.20 -1.07 8.42
C ILE A 116 -2.59 -2.15 9.43
N ALA A 117 -1.99 -2.14 10.60
CA ALA A 117 -2.28 -3.13 11.67
C ALA A 117 -3.76 -3.15 12.04
N SER A 118 -4.35 -1.95 12.19
CA SER A 118 -5.77 -1.81 12.48
C SER A 118 -6.64 -2.35 11.35
N ALA A 119 -6.31 -2.01 10.10
CA ALA A 119 -7.09 -2.43 8.93
C ALA A 119 -7.06 -3.95 8.73
N VAL A 120 -5.93 -4.59 8.97
CA VAL A 120 -5.79 -6.04 8.75
C VAL A 120 -6.04 -6.88 10.02
N GLY A 121 -6.20 -6.22 11.17
CA GLY A 121 -6.57 -6.88 12.42
C GLY A 121 -5.44 -7.67 13.08
N VAL A 122 -4.21 -7.14 13.05
CA VAL A 122 -3.06 -7.74 13.72
C VAL A 122 -2.40 -6.74 14.67
N ASP A 123 -1.55 -7.24 15.56
CA ASP A 123 -0.74 -6.37 16.42
C ASP A 123 0.25 -5.57 15.57
N VAL A 124 0.52 -4.32 15.95
CA VAL A 124 1.41 -3.43 15.20
C VAL A 124 2.83 -3.98 15.08
N SER A 125 3.27 -4.82 16.01
CA SER A 125 4.58 -5.47 15.95
C SER A 125 4.76 -6.40 14.74
N ARG A 126 3.66 -6.76 14.07
CA ARG A 126 3.68 -7.60 12.86
C ARG A 126 3.77 -6.80 11.57
N ILE A 127 3.79 -5.47 11.67
CA ILE A 127 3.86 -4.56 10.52
C ILE A 127 5.16 -3.76 10.59
N ASN A 128 5.90 -3.77 9.50
CA ASN A 128 7.09 -2.93 9.37
C ASN A 128 7.01 -2.11 8.10
N VAL A 129 7.27 -0.82 8.20
CA VAL A 129 7.37 0.09 7.06
C VAL A 129 8.73 0.75 7.09
N LYS A 130 9.43 0.70 5.99
CA LYS A 130 10.68 1.43 5.78
C LYS A 130 10.60 2.21 4.49
N ALA A 131 11.35 3.29 4.41
CA ALA A 131 11.38 4.15 3.25
C ALA A 131 12.82 4.33 2.78
N THR A 132 12.99 4.42 1.46
CA THR A 132 14.28 4.65 0.83
C THR A 132 14.13 5.57 -0.37
N THR A 133 15.21 6.24 -0.73
CA THR A 133 15.33 6.90 -2.04
C THR A 133 16.04 5.96 -3.00
N GLU A 134 16.05 6.31 -4.28
CA GLU A 134 16.90 5.66 -5.27
C GLU A 134 18.09 6.55 -5.65
N GLU A 135 18.57 7.38 -4.71
CA GLU A 135 19.77 8.21 -4.89
C GLU A 135 19.69 9.12 -6.11
N LYS A 136 18.51 9.72 -6.36
CA LYS A 136 18.20 10.59 -7.51
C LYS A 136 18.24 9.85 -8.86
N LEU A 137 18.26 8.52 -8.85
CA LEU A 137 18.23 7.71 -10.06
C LEU A 137 16.81 7.31 -10.44
N GLY A 138 16.58 7.19 -11.75
CA GLY A 138 15.33 6.70 -12.30
C GLY A 138 14.14 7.62 -12.08
N PHE A 139 12.94 7.10 -12.35
CA PHE A 139 11.71 7.91 -12.26
C PHE A 139 11.41 8.34 -10.83
N THR A 140 11.69 7.53 -9.84
CA THR A 140 11.50 7.92 -8.44
C THR A 140 12.51 8.98 -8.02
N GLY A 141 13.75 8.83 -8.46
CA GLY A 141 14.81 9.79 -8.18
C GLY A 141 14.59 11.15 -8.84
N ARG A 142 13.90 11.17 -9.98
CA ARG A 142 13.50 12.42 -10.67
C ARG A 142 12.16 12.97 -10.18
N GLU A 143 11.57 12.34 -9.19
CA GLU A 143 10.26 12.74 -8.62
C GLU A 143 9.11 12.73 -9.65
N GLU A 144 9.18 11.83 -10.61
CA GLU A 144 8.08 11.60 -11.57
C GLU A 144 6.99 10.74 -10.97
N GLY A 145 7.34 9.93 -9.98
CA GLY A 145 6.40 9.03 -9.31
C GLY A 145 7.00 8.45 -8.04
N MET A 146 6.21 7.63 -7.38
CA MET A 146 6.59 6.85 -6.21
C MET A 146 6.25 5.40 -6.46
N ALA A 147 7.04 4.49 -5.88
CA ALA A 147 6.83 3.06 -5.98
C ALA A 147 6.85 2.42 -4.58
N CYS A 148 6.24 1.27 -4.47
CA CYS A 148 6.22 0.53 -3.20
C CYS A 148 6.29 -0.96 -3.45
N HIS A 149 7.10 -1.65 -2.66
CA HIS A 149 7.11 -3.11 -2.55
C HIS A 149 6.57 -3.51 -1.19
N ALA A 150 5.77 -4.55 -1.16
CA ALA A 150 5.32 -5.16 0.08
C ALA A 150 5.54 -6.66 0.01
N VAL A 151 5.93 -7.24 1.11
CA VAL A 151 6.05 -8.70 1.27
C VAL A 151 5.24 -9.10 2.48
N CYS A 152 4.53 -10.20 2.39
CA CYS A 152 3.78 -10.72 3.53
C CYS A 152 3.99 -12.22 3.69
N LEU A 153 3.77 -12.69 4.90
CA LEU A 153 3.71 -14.11 5.22
C LEU A 153 2.33 -14.41 5.78
N LEU A 154 1.69 -15.42 5.20
CA LEU A 154 0.41 -15.97 5.70
C LEU A 154 0.63 -17.35 6.30
N GLU A 155 -0.20 -17.66 7.29
CA GLU A 155 -0.28 -18.99 7.93
C GLU A 155 -1.71 -19.52 7.80
N GLU A 156 -1.82 -20.82 7.85
CA GLU A 156 -3.12 -21.52 7.84
C GLU A 156 -3.74 -21.60 9.23
#